data_81799048e184f05327f00ba77ec343b4
#
_entry.id   81799048e184f05327f00ba77ec343b4
#
_cell.length_a   1.000
_cell.length_b   1.000
_cell.length_c   1.000
_cell.angle_alpha   90.00
_cell.angle_beta   90.00
_cell.angle_gamma   90.00
#
_symmetry.space_group_name_H-M   'P 1'
#
loop_
_entity.id
_entity.type
_entity.pdbx_description
1 polymer ?
#
loop_
_entity_poly.entity_id
_entity_poly.type
_entity_poly.pdbx_seq_one_letter_code
_entity_poly.pdbx_strand_id
1 'polypeptide(L)'
;MLRSDGRPKTNLTYSKVRIMKNLVTALIFTFATTVWAGDFEDGFAASEAGDYKTAFSFYKKAAEQGELAAQFNVGLYYDVGKGVAQDDAEAVRWYKLAAAQGYSSAQYNLGAIYANRKGVLQDDAEAVRWYTLAATQGYSNAQLNLGFMFANGKGVAQDYAEAVRWYKLAAAQGYSIAQLNLGARYANGKGVLQDYAEAVRWYKLAAVRGNADAQFNLSQNYATGKGVLQDDLQAHMWMNLAAVSGDKGAQKARDVIAEQMTIQQIAKAQAMAKKCLVSKYKDCD
;
A
#
# COMPACT_ATOMS: atom_id res chain seq x y z
N MET A 1 14.65 -65.19 22.62
CA MET A 1 15.05 -65.83 23.91
C MET A 1 14.44 -65.02 25.03
N LEU A 2 13.60 -65.68 25.84
CA LEU A 2 13.00 -65.11 27.02
C LEU A 2 13.98 -65.24 28.20
N ARG A 3 13.94 -64.32 29.16
CA ARG A 3 14.63 -64.48 30.42
C ARG A 3 13.92 -65.56 31.24
N SER A 4 14.64 -66.18 32.19
CA SER A 4 14.13 -67.26 33.07
C SER A 4 12.95 -66.85 33.94
N ASP A 5 12.49 -65.55 33.90
CA ASP A 5 11.36 -64.98 34.63
C ASP A 5 10.14 -64.65 33.73
N GLY A 6 10.15 -65.08 32.44
CA GLY A 6 9.03 -64.95 31.50
C GLY A 6 8.75 -63.54 30.96
N ARG A 7 9.63 -62.55 31.17
CA ARG A 7 9.40 -61.18 30.67
C ARG A 7 10.13 -60.89 29.36
N PRO A 8 9.53 -60.19 28.39
CA PRO A 8 10.22 -59.89 27.11
C PRO A 8 11.35 -58.89 27.36
N LYS A 9 12.50 -59.12 26.70
CA LYS A 9 13.59 -58.15 26.68
C LYS A 9 13.12 -56.93 25.91
N THR A 10 12.90 -55.84 26.61
CA THR A 10 12.58 -54.56 25.99
C THR A 10 13.76 -54.10 25.17
N ASN A 11 13.51 -53.81 23.87
CA ASN A 11 14.48 -53.27 22.91
C ASN A 11 14.79 -51.78 23.28
N LEU A 12 15.68 -51.61 24.24
CA LEU A 12 16.19 -50.28 24.66
C LEU A 12 17.01 -49.58 23.56
N THR A 13 17.47 -50.34 22.54
CA THR A 13 18.25 -49.82 21.43
C THR A 13 17.45 -49.08 20.39
N TYR A 14 16.22 -49.49 20.09
CA TYR A 14 15.38 -48.80 19.11
C TYR A 14 14.84 -47.44 19.58
N SER A 15 14.56 -47.30 20.85
CA SER A 15 14.11 -46.05 21.46
C SER A 15 15.23 -44.99 21.48
N LYS A 16 16.46 -45.35 21.80
CA LYS A 16 17.61 -44.44 21.84
C LYS A 16 18.00 -43.93 20.44
N VAL A 17 17.94 -44.78 19.43
CA VAL A 17 18.25 -44.39 18.05
C VAL A 17 17.18 -43.47 17.46
N ARG A 18 15.89 -43.66 17.82
CA ARG A 18 14.80 -42.78 17.40
C ARG A 18 14.82 -41.41 18.07
N ILE A 19 15.19 -41.38 19.38
CA ILE A 19 15.37 -40.11 20.13
C ILE A 19 16.60 -39.36 19.62
N MET A 20 17.72 -40.04 19.35
CA MET A 20 18.89 -39.38 18.76
C MET A 20 18.63 -38.85 17.34
N LYS A 21 17.90 -39.58 16.48
CA LYS A 21 17.51 -39.06 15.15
C LYS A 21 16.63 -37.82 15.27
N ASN A 22 15.65 -37.81 16.16
CA ASN A 22 14.78 -36.64 16.36
C ASN A 22 15.53 -35.46 17.00
N LEU A 23 16.49 -35.70 17.88
CA LEU A 23 17.35 -34.66 18.47
C LEU A 23 18.33 -34.07 17.43
N VAL A 24 18.90 -34.91 16.56
CA VAL A 24 19.79 -34.45 15.47
C VAL A 24 18.98 -33.65 14.44
N THR A 25 17.75 -34.08 14.09
CA THR A 25 16.90 -33.34 13.15
C THR A 25 16.43 -32.01 13.79
N ALA A 26 16.08 -32.00 15.08
CA ALA A 26 15.73 -30.77 15.78
C ALA A 26 16.93 -29.81 15.94
N LEU A 27 18.13 -30.33 16.20
CA LEU A 27 19.36 -29.53 16.28
C LEU A 27 19.77 -28.97 14.91
N ILE A 28 19.59 -29.72 13.83
CA ILE A 28 19.86 -29.23 12.47
C ILE A 28 18.86 -28.13 12.10
N PHE A 29 17.57 -28.28 12.46
CA PHE A 29 16.54 -27.25 12.23
C PHE A 29 16.78 -25.99 13.07
N THR A 30 17.19 -26.12 14.33
CA THR A 30 17.48 -24.95 15.19
C THR A 30 18.80 -24.26 14.81
N PHE A 31 19.82 -25.00 14.35
CA PHE A 31 21.07 -24.41 13.83
C PHE A 31 20.85 -23.71 12.47
N ALA A 32 20.02 -24.26 11.59
CA ALA A 32 19.69 -23.62 10.33
C ALA A 32 18.94 -22.29 10.56
N THR A 33 17.97 -22.26 11.48
CA THR A 33 17.18 -21.03 11.74
C THR A 33 17.98 -19.92 12.41
N THR A 34 18.99 -20.23 13.22
CA THR A 34 19.85 -19.22 13.87
C THR A 34 20.92 -18.64 12.95
N VAL A 35 21.39 -19.41 11.96
CA VAL A 35 22.33 -18.89 10.93
C VAL A 35 21.58 -18.00 9.90
N TRP A 36 20.31 -18.28 9.66
CA TRP A 36 19.51 -17.52 8.68
C TRP A 36 19.10 -16.13 9.22
N ALA A 37 18.73 -16.01 10.49
CA ALA A 37 18.41 -14.75 11.12
C ALA A 37 19.59 -13.76 11.03
N GLY A 38 20.83 -14.25 11.16
CA GLY A 38 22.03 -13.42 11.12
C GLY A 38 22.27 -12.74 9.77
N ASP A 39 22.22 -13.46 8.66
CA ASP A 39 22.50 -12.87 7.33
C ASP A 39 21.47 -11.78 6.93
N PHE A 40 20.20 -11.92 7.26
CA PHE A 40 19.20 -10.87 7.01
C PHE A 40 19.42 -9.64 7.88
N GLU A 41 19.64 -9.83 9.18
CA GLU A 41 19.88 -8.75 10.15
C GLU A 41 21.19 -8.03 9.88
N ASP A 42 22.25 -8.75 9.50
CA ASP A 42 23.52 -8.15 9.06
C ASP A 42 23.32 -7.32 7.78
N GLY A 43 22.52 -7.82 6.84
CA GLY A 43 22.12 -7.09 5.66
C GLY A 43 21.35 -5.81 5.97
N PHE A 44 20.42 -5.87 6.93
CA PHE A 44 19.66 -4.71 7.38
C PHE A 44 20.57 -3.69 8.07
N ALA A 45 21.44 -4.12 8.96
CA ALA A 45 22.41 -3.24 9.63
C ALA A 45 23.36 -2.55 8.66
N ALA A 46 23.88 -3.28 7.66
CA ALA A 46 24.71 -2.72 6.60
C ALA A 46 23.94 -1.70 5.74
N SER A 47 22.66 -1.96 5.46
CA SER A 47 21.78 -1.05 4.71
C SER A 47 21.53 0.26 5.48
N GLU A 48 21.29 0.19 6.79
CA GLU A 48 21.13 1.36 7.66
C GLU A 48 22.43 2.17 7.75
N ALA A 49 23.59 1.51 7.72
CA ALA A 49 24.91 2.15 7.67
C ALA A 49 25.26 2.76 6.28
N GLY A 50 24.41 2.54 5.27
CA GLY A 50 24.64 3.00 3.90
C GLY A 50 25.60 2.13 3.08
N ASP A 51 26.09 1.03 3.62
CA ASP A 51 26.92 0.06 2.89
C ASP A 51 26.04 -0.92 2.13
N TYR A 52 25.50 -0.43 1.02
CA TYR A 52 24.53 -1.17 0.21
C TYR A 52 25.13 -2.38 -0.51
N LYS A 53 26.45 -2.36 -0.77
CA LYS A 53 27.14 -3.49 -1.40
C LYS A 53 27.23 -4.67 -0.44
N THR A 54 27.62 -4.41 0.80
CA THR A 54 27.67 -5.41 1.86
C THR A 54 26.25 -5.89 2.21
N ALA A 55 25.28 -4.96 2.32
CA ALA A 55 23.86 -5.29 2.54
C ALA A 55 23.32 -6.25 1.47
N PHE A 56 23.57 -5.95 0.18
CA PHE A 56 23.18 -6.82 -0.93
C PHE A 56 23.77 -8.22 -0.81
N SER A 57 25.06 -8.33 -0.45
CA SER A 57 25.74 -9.62 -0.27
C SER A 57 25.07 -10.48 0.81
N PHE A 58 24.73 -9.88 1.95
CA PHE A 58 24.04 -10.57 3.04
C PHE A 58 22.60 -10.94 2.66
N TYR A 59 21.81 -10.00 2.11
CA TYR A 59 20.46 -10.31 1.65
C TYR A 59 20.45 -11.42 0.60
N LYS A 60 21.44 -11.44 -0.31
CA LYS A 60 21.52 -12.49 -1.34
C LYS A 60 21.76 -13.87 -0.73
N LYS A 61 22.61 -13.98 0.30
CA LYS A 61 22.83 -15.24 1.01
C LYS A 61 21.55 -15.73 1.69
N ALA A 62 20.85 -14.85 2.43
CA ALA A 62 19.59 -15.19 3.08
C ALA A 62 18.50 -15.57 2.04
N ALA A 63 18.43 -14.83 0.92
CA ALA A 63 17.48 -15.07 -0.16
C ALA A 63 17.71 -16.43 -0.88
N GLU A 64 18.96 -16.80 -1.11
CA GLU A 64 19.34 -18.10 -1.69
C GLU A 64 18.96 -19.26 -0.78
N GLN A 65 18.84 -19.01 0.53
CA GLN A 65 18.36 -19.97 1.53
C GLN A 65 16.84 -20.01 1.65
N GLY A 66 16.13 -19.16 0.89
CA GLY A 66 14.66 -19.17 0.80
C GLY A 66 13.96 -18.16 1.70
N GLU A 67 14.69 -17.30 2.42
CA GLU A 67 14.05 -16.28 3.25
C GLU A 67 13.30 -15.26 2.39
N LEU A 68 11.99 -15.16 2.62
CA LEU A 68 11.09 -14.39 1.76
C LEU A 68 11.33 -12.88 1.81
N ALA A 69 11.66 -12.33 2.99
CA ALA A 69 11.97 -10.91 3.14
C ALA A 69 13.32 -10.55 2.47
N ALA A 70 14.30 -11.46 2.55
CA ALA A 70 15.57 -11.33 1.85
C ALA A 70 15.38 -11.39 0.33
N GLN A 71 14.57 -12.33 -0.18
CA GLN A 71 14.25 -12.41 -1.61
C GLN A 71 13.60 -11.12 -2.12
N PHE A 72 12.67 -10.55 -1.36
CA PHE A 72 12.09 -9.25 -1.68
C PHE A 72 13.14 -8.13 -1.71
N ASN A 73 14.02 -8.06 -0.70
CA ASN A 73 15.07 -7.05 -0.65
C ASN A 73 16.09 -7.19 -1.79
N VAL A 74 16.50 -8.41 -2.16
CA VAL A 74 17.36 -8.63 -3.35
C VAL A 74 16.65 -8.13 -4.61
N GLY A 75 15.36 -8.45 -4.78
CA GLY A 75 14.55 -7.90 -5.87
C GLY A 75 14.54 -6.38 -5.88
N LEU A 76 14.35 -5.75 -4.73
CA LEU A 76 14.36 -4.29 -4.59
C LEU A 76 15.72 -3.68 -4.94
N TYR A 77 16.82 -4.30 -4.52
CA TYR A 77 18.16 -3.82 -4.80
C TYR A 77 18.50 -3.87 -6.29
N TYR A 78 18.10 -4.92 -6.99
CA TYR A 78 18.19 -4.98 -8.46
C TYR A 78 17.28 -3.96 -9.14
N ASP A 79 16.05 -3.77 -8.63
CA ASP A 79 15.05 -2.85 -9.19
C ASP A 79 15.51 -1.38 -9.18
N VAL A 80 16.24 -0.98 -8.12
CA VAL A 80 16.71 0.41 -7.96
C VAL A 80 18.21 0.59 -8.22
N GLY A 81 18.97 -0.47 -8.49
CA GLY A 81 20.40 -0.43 -8.69
C GLY A 81 21.18 -0.06 -7.42
N LYS A 82 20.75 -0.55 -6.25
CA LYS A 82 21.33 -0.19 -4.96
C LYS A 82 22.34 -1.25 -4.51
N GLY A 83 23.63 -0.90 -4.45
CA GLY A 83 24.70 -1.86 -4.10
C GLY A 83 25.01 -2.91 -5.17
N VAL A 84 24.24 -2.95 -6.25
CA VAL A 84 24.38 -3.82 -7.43
C VAL A 84 23.95 -3.03 -8.66
N ALA A 85 24.40 -3.41 -9.85
CA ALA A 85 23.87 -2.82 -11.08
C ALA A 85 22.38 -3.10 -11.21
N GLN A 86 21.61 -2.10 -11.66
CA GLN A 86 20.17 -2.27 -11.90
C GLN A 86 19.94 -3.37 -12.94
N ASP A 87 19.04 -4.29 -12.63
CA ASP A 87 18.61 -5.37 -13.51
C ASP A 87 17.13 -5.71 -13.24
N ASP A 88 16.28 -5.19 -14.11
CA ASP A 88 14.83 -5.37 -13.97
C ASP A 88 14.41 -6.86 -14.13
N ALA A 89 15.14 -7.65 -14.90
CA ALA A 89 14.85 -9.09 -15.08
C ALA A 89 15.18 -9.89 -13.81
N GLU A 90 16.33 -9.63 -13.19
CA GLU A 90 16.68 -10.19 -11.90
C GLU A 90 15.73 -9.74 -10.80
N ALA A 91 15.33 -8.46 -10.78
CA ALA A 91 14.30 -7.96 -9.85
C ALA A 91 13.01 -8.77 -9.94
N VAL A 92 12.49 -8.96 -11.15
CA VAL A 92 11.29 -9.79 -11.40
C VAL A 92 11.48 -11.23 -10.92
N ARG A 93 12.63 -11.82 -11.19
CA ARG A 93 12.94 -13.20 -10.76
C ARG A 93 12.85 -13.33 -9.23
N TRP A 94 13.48 -12.43 -8.50
CA TRP A 94 13.49 -12.45 -7.05
C TRP A 94 12.14 -12.09 -6.44
N TYR A 95 11.43 -11.11 -6.99
CA TYR A 95 10.06 -10.83 -6.58
C TYR A 95 9.12 -12.02 -6.79
N LYS A 96 9.26 -12.79 -7.88
CA LYS A 96 8.46 -14.00 -8.10
C LYS A 96 8.70 -15.06 -7.03
N LEU A 97 9.92 -15.23 -6.55
CA LEU A 97 10.23 -16.16 -5.46
C LEU A 97 9.54 -15.75 -4.15
N ALA A 98 9.65 -14.49 -3.76
CA ALA A 98 8.99 -13.97 -2.56
C ALA A 98 7.46 -13.99 -2.70
N ALA A 99 6.93 -13.61 -3.86
CA ALA A 99 5.49 -13.57 -4.13
C ALA A 99 4.84 -14.96 -4.12
N ALA A 100 5.55 -15.99 -4.61
CA ALA A 100 5.09 -17.37 -4.56
C ALA A 100 4.95 -17.90 -3.12
N GLN A 101 5.73 -17.36 -2.19
CA GLN A 101 5.62 -17.64 -0.76
C GLN A 101 4.55 -16.76 -0.06
N GLY A 102 3.81 -15.96 -0.81
CA GLY A 102 2.73 -15.12 -0.28
C GLY A 102 3.13 -13.72 0.15
N TYR A 103 4.37 -13.25 -0.08
CA TYR A 103 4.80 -11.92 0.36
C TYR A 103 4.06 -10.81 -0.40
N SER A 104 3.14 -10.13 0.27
CA SER A 104 2.23 -9.17 -0.36
C SER A 104 2.93 -7.98 -1.01
N SER A 105 4.05 -7.50 -0.44
CA SER A 105 4.84 -6.43 -1.05
C SER A 105 5.47 -6.86 -2.38
N ALA A 106 5.95 -8.11 -2.49
CA ALA A 106 6.47 -8.64 -3.75
C ALA A 106 5.37 -8.83 -4.79
N GLN A 107 4.20 -9.31 -4.38
CA GLN A 107 3.02 -9.41 -5.24
C GLN A 107 2.60 -8.03 -5.77
N TYR A 108 2.56 -7.02 -4.91
CA TYR A 108 2.28 -5.64 -5.33
C TYR A 108 3.30 -5.12 -6.34
N ASN A 109 4.60 -5.31 -6.07
CA ASN A 109 5.66 -4.87 -6.99
C ASN A 109 5.59 -5.58 -8.34
N LEU A 110 5.29 -6.88 -8.38
CA LEU A 110 5.03 -7.57 -9.64
C LEU A 110 3.85 -6.99 -10.40
N GLY A 111 2.74 -6.70 -9.70
CA GLY A 111 1.60 -6.02 -10.30
C GLY A 111 1.99 -4.68 -10.94
N ALA A 112 2.81 -3.87 -10.24
CA ALA A 112 3.30 -2.60 -10.75
C ALA A 112 4.24 -2.76 -11.96
N ILE A 113 5.11 -3.75 -11.93
CA ILE A 113 6.05 -4.08 -13.01
C ILE A 113 5.28 -4.45 -14.29
N TYR A 114 4.30 -5.38 -14.20
CA TYR A 114 3.49 -5.80 -15.34
C TYR A 114 2.60 -4.66 -15.89
N ALA A 115 2.08 -3.80 -15.02
CA ALA A 115 1.30 -2.63 -15.43
C ALA A 115 2.13 -1.56 -16.17
N ASN A 116 3.45 -1.44 -15.88
CA ASN A 116 4.30 -0.34 -16.33
C ASN A 116 5.43 -0.72 -17.29
N ARG A 117 5.48 -1.95 -17.79
CA ARG A 117 6.54 -2.47 -18.71
C ARG A 117 7.96 -2.44 -18.14
N LYS A 118 8.14 -2.64 -16.85
CA LYS A 118 9.45 -2.61 -16.23
C LYS A 118 10.07 -4.02 -16.21
N GLY A 119 11.08 -4.28 -17.03
CA GLY A 119 11.77 -5.57 -17.12
C GLY A 119 10.99 -6.73 -17.76
N VAL A 120 9.72 -6.49 -18.15
CA VAL A 120 8.85 -7.46 -18.83
C VAL A 120 7.96 -6.74 -19.85
N LEU A 121 7.34 -7.51 -20.73
CA LEU A 121 6.25 -6.97 -21.56
C LEU A 121 5.08 -6.57 -20.65
N GLN A 122 4.46 -5.43 -21.00
CA GLN A 122 3.25 -5.00 -20.28
C GLN A 122 2.15 -6.05 -20.42
N ASP A 123 1.58 -6.41 -19.29
CA ASP A 123 0.45 -7.34 -19.21
C ASP A 123 -0.47 -6.89 -18.07
N ASP A 124 -1.48 -6.11 -18.44
CA ASP A 124 -2.44 -5.59 -17.47
C ASP A 124 -3.27 -6.71 -16.81
N ALA A 125 -3.50 -7.85 -17.48
CA ALA A 125 -4.19 -8.99 -16.89
C ALA A 125 -3.34 -9.68 -15.81
N GLU A 126 -2.05 -9.87 -16.08
CA GLU A 126 -1.11 -10.38 -15.10
C GLU A 126 -0.93 -9.40 -13.92
N ALA A 127 -0.93 -8.08 -14.20
CA ALA A 127 -0.94 -7.06 -13.16
C ALA A 127 -2.16 -7.18 -12.24
N VAL A 128 -3.37 -7.35 -12.80
CA VAL A 128 -4.60 -7.58 -12.02
C VAL A 128 -4.45 -8.83 -11.13
N ARG A 129 -3.90 -9.92 -11.67
CA ARG A 129 -3.69 -11.15 -10.91
C ARG A 129 -2.80 -10.92 -9.68
N TRP A 130 -1.67 -10.26 -9.85
CA TRP A 130 -0.73 -9.98 -8.77
C TRP A 130 -1.29 -8.98 -7.76
N TYR A 131 -1.94 -7.91 -8.24
CA TYR A 131 -2.62 -6.97 -7.35
C TYR A 131 -3.74 -7.64 -6.55
N THR A 132 -4.48 -8.57 -7.14
CA THR A 132 -5.54 -9.31 -6.42
C THR A 132 -4.96 -10.11 -5.26
N LEU A 133 -3.84 -10.82 -5.48
CA LEU A 133 -3.18 -11.57 -4.42
C LEU A 133 -2.73 -10.68 -3.25
N ALA A 134 -2.12 -9.52 -3.55
CA ALA A 134 -1.72 -8.58 -2.50
C ALA A 134 -2.93 -7.91 -1.83
N ALA A 135 -3.95 -7.51 -2.61
CA ALA A 135 -5.13 -6.82 -2.12
C ALA A 135 -5.98 -7.68 -1.18
N THR A 136 -6.11 -8.98 -1.46
CA THR A 136 -6.83 -9.93 -0.60
C THR A 136 -6.13 -10.14 0.74
N GLN A 137 -4.81 -9.91 0.82
CA GLN A 137 -4.05 -9.89 2.07
C GLN A 137 -4.14 -8.54 2.80
N GLY A 138 -4.92 -7.58 2.30
CA GLY A 138 -5.09 -6.28 2.92
C GLY A 138 -4.08 -5.21 2.48
N TYR A 139 -3.22 -5.47 1.47
CA TYR A 139 -2.23 -4.48 1.02
C TYR A 139 -2.92 -3.29 0.35
N SER A 140 -2.94 -2.14 1.02
CA SER A 140 -3.77 -0.98 0.66
C SER A 140 -3.45 -0.40 -0.72
N ASN A 141 -2.15 -0.33 -1.10
CA ASN A 141 -1.75 0.13 -2.43
C ASN A 141 -2.26 -0.80 -3.53
N ALA A 142 -2.27 -2.12 -3.28
CA ALA A 142 -2.82 -3.07 -4.24
C ALA A 142 -4.34 -2.95 -4.36
N GLN A 143 -5.05 -2.72 -3.24
CA GLN A 143 -6.49 -2.46 -3.24
C GLN A 143 -6.82 -1.20 -4.04
N LEU A 144 -6.06 -0.11 -3.85
CA LEU A 144 -6.23 1.11 -4.63
C LEU A 144 -6.02 0.87 -6.13
N ASN A 145 -4.90 0.22 -6.50
CA ASN A 145 -4.57 -0.04 -7.90
C ASN A 145 -5.58 -0.99 -8.56
N LEU A 146 -6.01 -2.02 -7.84
CA LEU A 146 -7.03 -2.95 -8.33
C LEU A 146 -8.38 -2.23 -8.56
N GLY A 147 -8.78 -1.36 -7.64
CA GLY A 147 -9.95 -0.49 -7.83
C GLY A 147 -9.81 0.39 -9.07
N PHE A 148 -8.63 0.94 -9.34
CA PHE A 148 -8.36 1.71 -10.55
C PHE A 148 -8.45 0.83 -11.83
N MET A 149 -7.93 -0.40 -11.81
CA MET A 149 -7.97 -1.31 -12.96
C MET A 149 -9.42 -1.69 -13.30
N PHE A 150 -10.23 -2.06 -12.31
CA PHE A 150 -11.67 -2.31 -12.51
C PHE A 150 -12.42 -1.06 -12.99
N ALA A 151 -12.11 0.11 -12.44
CA ALA A 151 -12.77 1.35 -12.85
C ALA A 151 -12.50 1.75 -14.30
N ASN A 152 -11.37 1.34 -14.88
CA ASN A 152 -10.94 1.73 -16.22
C ASN A 152 -10.94 0.57 -17.23
N GLY A 153 -11.29 -0.65 -16.82
CA GLY A 153 -11.25 -1.82 -17.69
C GLY A 153 -9.83 -2.19 -18.14
N LYS A 154 -8.83 -2.00 -17.28
CA LYS A 154 -7.44 -2.35 -17.58
C LYS A 154 -7.12 -3.77 -17.15
N GLY A 155 -6.82 -4.66 -18.08
CA GLY A 155 -6.53 -6.07 -17.83
C GLY A 155 -7.71 -6.89 -17.32
N VAL A 156 -8.87 -6.28 -17.17
CA VAL A 156 -10.13 -6.86 -16.68
C VAL A 156 -11.30 -6.10 -17.29
N ALA A 157 -12.46 -6.72 -17.39
CA ALA A 157 -13.69 -6.00 -17.80
C ALA A 157 -13.98 -4.86 -16.83
N GLN A 158 -14.39 -3.70 -17.37
CA GLN A 158 -14.74 -2.55 -16.55
C GLN A 158 -15.91 -2.90 -15.61
N ASP A 159 -15.70 -2.70 -14.32
CA ASP A 159 -16.70 -2.90 -13.28
C ASP A 159 -16.56 -1.83 -12.18
N TYR A 160 -17.46 -0.87 -12.19
CA TYR A 160 -17.46 0.19 -11.19
C TYR A 160 -17.89 -0.29 -9.80
N ALA A 161 -18.73 -1.33 -9.70
CA ALA A 161 -19.14 -1.86 -8.40
C ALA A 161 -17.98 -2.57 -7.71
N GLU A 162 -17.23 -3.38 -8.47
CA GLU A 162 -16.02 -4.02 -7.98
C GLU A 162 -14.94 -2.97 -7.63
N ALA A 163 -14.77 -1.92 -8.46
CA ALA A 163 -13.87 -0.81 -8.16
C ALA A 163 -14.21 -0.15 -6.82
N VAL A 164 -15.50 0.12 -6.56
CA VAL A 164 -15.96 0.68 -5.28
C VAL A 164 -15.66 -0.25 -4.11
N ARG A 165 -15.82 -1.57 -4.27
CA ARG A 165 -15.48 -2.54 -3.23
C ARG A 165 -14.01 -2.44 -2.81
N TRP A 166 -13.10 -2.38 -3.78
CA TRP A 166 -11.67 -2.25 -3.51
C TRP A 166 -11.30 -0.87 -2.95
N TYR A 167 -11.89 0.21 -3.48
CA TYR A 167 -11.67 1.54 -2.92
C TYR A 167 -12.15 1.66 -1.46
N LYS A 168 -13.27 1.03 -1.08
CA LYS A 168 -13.74 0.99 0.31
C LYS A 168 -12.73 0.36 1.25
N LEU A 169 -12.10 -0.74 0.84
CA LEU A 169 -11.09 -1.42 1.66
C LEU A 169 -9.85 -0.54 1.86
N ALA A 170 -9.32 0.08 0.80
CA ALA A 170 -8.19 0.99 0.91
C ALA A 170 -8.54 2.28 1.67
N ALA A 171 -9.74 2.83 1.46
CA ALA A 171 -10.23 4.04 2.12
C ALA A 171 -10.41 3.84 3.64
N ALA A 172 -10.86 2.66 4.06
CA ALA A 172 -10.97 2.28 5.47
C ALA A 172 -9.62 2.24 6.18
N GLN A 173 -8.54 1.95 5.45
CA GLN A 173 -7.17 2.02 5.95
C GLN A 173 -6.57 3.44 5.93
N GLY A 174 -7.36 4.44 5.55
CA GLY A 174 -6.96 5.85 5.56
C GLY A 174 -6.27 6.33 4.28
N TYR A 175 -6.26 5.57 3.21
CA TYR A 175 -5.67 6.00 1.94
C TYR A 175 -6.47 7.15 1.32
N SER A 176 -5.92 8.36 1.34
CA SER A 176 -6.61 9.57 0.89
C SER A 176 -7.00 9.54 -0.59
N ILE A 177 -6.18 8.92 -1.45
CA ILE A 177 -6.50 8.75 -2.87
C ILE A 177 -7.70 7.80 -3.06
N ALA A 178 -7.78 6.73 -2.26
CA ALA A 178 -8.93 5.83 -2.30
C ALA A 178 -10.21 6.52 -1.78
N GLN A 179 -10.08 7.34 -0.74
CA GLN A 179 -11.19 8.17 -0.22
C GLN A 179 -11.67 9.18 -1.26
N LEU A 180 -10.75 9.88 -1.93
CA LEU A 180 -11.07 10.76 -3.07
C LEU A 180 -11.83 10.02 -4.17
N ASN A 181 -11.29 8.88 -4.64
CA ASN A 181 -11.92 8.09 -5.69
C ASN A 181 -13.30 7.58 -5.28
N LEU A 182 -13.45 7.13 -4.05
CA LEU A 182 -14.74 6.68 -3.51
C LEU A 182 -15.76 7.83 -3.45
N GLY A 183 -15.36 9.01 -2.98
CA GLY A 183 -16.18 10.22 -3.03
C GLY A 183 -16.64 10.54 -4.46
N ALA A 184 -15.75 10.43 -5.46
CA ALA A 184 -16.09 10.63 -6.85
C ALA A 184 -17.08 9.57 -7.38
N ARG A 185 -17.00 8.30 -6.91
CA ARG A 185 -17.99 7.26 -7.28
C ARG A 185 -19.38 7.60 -6.75
N TYR A 186 -19.49 8.02 -5.49
CA TYR A 186 -20.76 8.45 -4.92
C TYR A 186 -21.30 9.73 -5.58
N ALA A 187 -20.46 10.73 -5.84
CA ALA A 187 -20.88 11.95 -6.51
C ALA A 187 -21.44 11.71 -7.94
N ASN A 188 -20.94 10.68 -8.64
CA ASN A 188 -21.31 10.40 -10.03
C ASN A 188 -22.25 9.20 -10.18
N GLY A 189 -22.60 8.49 -9.13
CA GLY A 189 -23.43 7.28 -9.20
C GLY A 189 -22.78 6.12 -9.99
N LYS A 190 -21.43 6.04 -10.00
CA LYS A 190 -20.70 4.98 -10.73
C LYS A 190 -20.34 3.83 -9.82
N GLY A 191 -21.02 2.70 -9.96
CA GLY A 191 -20.86 1.49 -9.14
C GLY A 191 -21.58 1.54 -7.80
N VAL A 192 -22.22 2.65 -7.48
CA VAL A 192 -23.09 2.89 -6.31
C VAL A 192 -24.21 3.83 -6.70
N LEU A 193 -25.30 3.88 -5.94
CA LEU A 193 -26.29 4.93 -6.08
C LEU A 193 -25.64 6.29 -5.81
N GLN A 194 -26.04 7.30 -6.62
CA GLN A 194 -25.55 8.66 -6.42
C GLN A 194 -25.97 9.18 -5.05
N ASP A 195 -24.98 9.65 -4.30
CA ASP A 195 -25.17 10.22 -2.97
C ASP A 195 -24.12 11.31 -2.71
N TYR A 196 -24.53 12.56 -2.84
CA TYR A 196 -23.63 13.70 -2.60
C TYR A 196 -23.24 13.85 -1.12
N ALA A 197 -24.09 13.46 -0.16
CA ALA A 197 -23.76 13.53 1.26
C ALA A 197 -22.65 12.53 1.61
N GLU A 198 -22.76 11.32 1.09
CA GLU A 198 -21.70 10.32 1.24
C GLU A 198 -20.41 10.73 0.49
N ALA A 199 -20.54 11.36 -0.69
CA ALA A 199 -19.39 11.92 -1.41
C ALA A 199 -18.65 12.97 -0.57
N VAL A 200 -19.37 13.92 0.03
CA VAL A 200 -18.81 14.96 0.93
C VAL A 200 -18.08 14.31 2.11
N ARG A 201 -18.67 13.28 2.72
CA ARG A 201 -18.04 12.56 3.83
C ARG A 201 -16.68 11.98 3.44
N TRP A 202 -16.59 11.33 2.29
CA TRP A 202 -15.33 10.76 1.79
C TRP A 202 -14.32 11.83 1.37
N TYR A 203 -14.77 12.91 0.71
CA TYR A 203 -13.91 14.04 0.38
C TYR A 203 -13.35 14.71 1.64
N LYS A 204 -14.17 14.90 2.69
CA LYS A 204 -13.70 15.47 3.97
C LYS A 204 -12.60 14.60 4.59
N LEU A 205 -12.76 13.27 4.61
CA LEU A 205 -11.74 12.35 5.11
C LEU A 205 -10.41 12.44 4.35
N ALA A 206 -10.44 12.62 3.04
CA ALA A 206 -9.24 12.80 2.21
C ALA A 206 -8.66 14.22 2.37
N ALA A 207 -9.51 15.25 2.43
CA ALA A 207 -9.11 16.66 2.54
C ALA A 207 -8.32 16.95 3.81
N VAL A 208 -8.77 16.40 4.95
CA VAL A 208 -8.05 16.51 6.24
C VAL A 208 -6.77 15.68 6.31
N ARG A 209 -6.44 14.95 5.25
CA ARG A 209 -5.16 14.28 5.03
C ARG A 209 -4.27 15.04 4.03
N GLY A 210 -4.66 16.25 3.67
CA GLY A 210 -3.91 17.11 2.76
C GLY A 210 -4.07 16.76 1.28
N ASN A 211 -5.08 15.95 0.90
CA ASN A 211 -5.32 15.66 -0.52
C ASN A 211 -5.95 16.88 -1.19
N ALA A 212 -5.21 17.54 -2.08
CA ALA A 212 -5.61 18.80 -2.72
C ALA A 212 -6.84 18.62 -3.63
N ASP A 213 -6.96 17.50 -4.36
CA ASP A 213 -8.12 17.23 -5.22
C ASP A 213 -9.39 17.02 -4.38
N ALA A 214 -9.25 16.38 -3.22
CA ALA A 214 -10.38 16.23 -2.29
C ALA A 214 -10.78 17.58 -1.65
N GLN A 215 -9.82 18.43 -1.31
CA GLN A 215 -10.07 19.80 -0.84
C GLN A 215 -10.81 20.62 -1.90
N PHE A 216 -10.38 20.52 -3.16
CA PHE A 216 -11.05 21.15 -4.30
C PHE A 216 -12.50 20.67 -4.46
N ASN A 217 -12.72 19.35 -4.49
CA ASN A 217 -14.06 18.77 -4.62
C ASN A 217 -14.95 19.12 -3.43
N LEU A 218 -14.43 19.10 -2.23
CA LEU A 218 -15.15 19.49 -1.01
C LEU A 218 -15.57 20.98 -1.05
N SER A 219 -14.65 21.85 -1.50
CA SER A 219 -14.95 23.26 -1.72
C SER A 219 -16.10 23.45 -2.71
N GLN A 220 -16.11 22.74 -3.83
CA GLN A 220 -17.20 22.79 -4.81
C GLN A 220 -18.54 22.33 -4.21
N ASN A 221 -18.52 21.30 -3.35
CA ASN A 221 -19.72 20.84 -2.68
C ASN A 221 -20.29 21.92 -1.76
N TYR A 222 -19.44 22.61 -0.97
CA TYR A 222 -19.87 23.74 -0.14
C TYR A 222 -20.36 24.93 -0.95
N ALA A 223 -19.67 25.28 -2.06
CA ALA A 223 -20.08 26.39 -2.90
C ALA A 223 -21.44 26.16 -3.60
N THR A 224 -21.80 24.90 -3.88
CA THR A 224 -23.03 24.57 -4.61
C THR A 224 -24.13 23.98 -3.75
N GLY A 225 -23.88 23.72 -2.47
CA GLY A 225 -24.85 23.08 -1.57
C GLY A 225 -25.13 21.61 -1.91
N LYS A 226 -24.25 20.93 -2.68
CA LYS A 226 -24.46 19.52 -3.04
C LYS A 226 -23.96 18.58 -1.95
N GLY A 227 -24.91 17.92 -1.28
CA GLY A 227 -24.63 16.96 -0.20
C GLY A 227 -24.27 17.61 1.14
N VAL A 228 -24.26 18.94 1.20
CA VAL A 228 -23.99 19.75 2.39
C VAL A 228 -24.71 21.10 2.24
N LEU A 229 -24.97 21.79 3.33
CA LEU A 229 -25.49 23.16 3.25
C LEU A 229 -24.46 24.07 2.57
N GLN A 230 -24.94 24.95 1.69
CA GLN A 230 -24.06 25.92 1.03
C GLN A 230 -23.40 26.81 2.07
N ASP A 231 -22.08 26.98 1.95
CA ASP A 231 -21.25 27.78 2.84
C ASP A 231 -20.03 28.33 2.12
N ASP A 232 -20.07 29.59 1.74
CA ASP A 232 -18.99 30.25 0.99
C ASP A 232 -17.70 30.40 1.82
N LEU A 233 -17.80 30.50 3.17
CA LEU A 233 -16.61 30.50 4.03
C LEU A 233 -15.88 29.18 3.97
N GLN A 234 -16.59 28.05 4.11
CA GLN A 234 -16.03 26.71 3.98
C GLN A 234 -15.52 26.47 2.56
N ALA A 235 -16.30 26.88 1.54
CA ALA A 235 -15.89 26.75 0.14
C ALA A 235 -14.56 27.45 -0.12
N HIS A 236 -14.44 28.73 0.28
CA HIS A 236 -13.21 29.50 0.11
C HIS A 236 -12.05 28.95 0.95
N MET A 237 -12.30 28.53 2.19
CA MET A 237 -11.29 27.93 3.08
C MET A 237 -10.70 26.67 2.45
N TRP A 238 -11.52 25.71 2.01
CA TRP A 238 -11.05 24.48 1.40
C TRP A 238 -10.36 24.71 0.06
N MET A 239 -10.84 25.69 -0.75
CA MET A 239 -10.18 26.05 -2.01
C MET A 239 -8.83 26.73 -1.77
N ASN A 240 -8.69 27.53 -0.71
CA ASN A 240 -7.40 28.07 -0.29
C ASN A 240 -6.39 26.95 0.02
N LEU A 241 -6.83 25.91 0.75
CA LEU A 241 -5.97 24.76 1.06
C LEU A 241 -5.56 24.00 -0.20
N ALA A 242 -6.49 23.77 -1.13
CA ALA A 242 -6.19 23.14 -2.43
C ALA A 242 -5.17 23.96 -3.26
N ALA A 243 -5.24 25.30 -3.17
CA ALA A 243 -4.36 26.19 -3.92
C ALA A 243 -2.94 26.31 -3.34
N VAL A 244 -2.67 25.81 -2.13
CA VAL A 244 -1.32 25.88 -1.48
C VAL A 244 -0.25 25.17 -2.31
N SER A 245 -0.61 24.10 -3.05
CA SER A 245 0.29 23.38 -3.95
C SER A 245 0.72 24.18 -5.20
N GLY A 246 0.16 25.38 -5.40
CA GLY A 246 0.43 26.22 -6.58
C GLY A 246 -0.44 25.87 -7.79
N ASP A 247 -1.47 25.03 -7.65
CA ASP A 247 -2.38 24.70 -8.74
C ASP A 247 -3.17 25.93 -9.20
N LYS A 248 -2.99 26.32 -10.48
CA LYS A 248 -3.62 27.51 -11.07
C LYS A 248 -5.13 27.38 -11.21
N GLY A 249 -5.65 26.16 -11.31
CA GLY A 249 -7.09 25.90 -11.37
C GLY A 249 -7.75 26.20 -10.01
N ALA A 250 -7.15 25.69 -8.95
CA ALA A 250 -7.61 25.95 -7.59
C ALA A 250 -7.51 27.46 -7.22
N GLN A 251 -6.42 28.14 -7.66
CA GLN A 251 -6.30 29.58 -7.45
C GLN A 251 -7.43 30.38 -8.13
N LYS A 252 -7.70 30.08 -9.41
CA LYS A 252 -8.81 30.72 -10.14
C LYS A 252 -10.18 30.41 -9.52
N ALA A 253 -10.42 29.15 -9.13
CA ALA A 253 -11.67 28.76 -8.51
C ALA A 253 -11.87 29.48 -7.15
N ARG A 254 -10.81 29.65 -6.36
CA ARG A 254 -10.85 30.44 -5.14
C ARG A 254 -11.23 31.90 -5.40
N ASP A 255 -10.63 32.51 -6.40
CA ASP A 255 -10.86 33.92 -6.74
C ASP A 255 -12.32 34.12 -7.20
N VAL A 256 -12.89 33.18 -7.95
CA VAL A 256 -14.33 33.19 -8.32
C VAL A 256 -15.24 33.10 -7.08
N ILE A 257 -14.90 32.26 -6.11
CA ILE A 257 -15.67 32.19 -4.85
C ILE A 257 -15.58 33.55 -4.11
N ALA A 258 -14.40 34.14 -4.09
CA ALA A 258 -14.17 35.44 -3.41
C ALA A 258 -14.98 36.60 -3.99
N GLU A 259 -15.33 36.58 -5.29
CA GLU A 259 -16.16 37.60 -5.94
C GLU A 259 -17.55 37.74 -5.30
N GLN A 260 -18.03 36.69 -4.66
CA GLN A 260 -19.36 36.68 -3.99
C GLN A 260 -19.25 36.92 -2.48
N MET A 261 -18.05 37.19 -1.97
CA MET A 261 -17.76 37.32 -0.53
C MET A 261 -17.39 38.77 -0.16
N THR A 262 -17.70 39.18 1.04
CA THR A 262 -17.17 40.43 1.62
C THR A 262 -15.67 40.25 2.00
N ILE A 263 -14.95 41.37 2.09
CA ILE A 263 -13.53 41.36 2.51
C ILE A 263 -13.38 40.69 3.88
N GLN A 264 -14.35 40.92 4.81
CA GLN A 264 -14.33 40.30 6.14
C GLN A 264 -14.51 38.77 6.06
N GLN A 265 -15.39 38.29 5.19
CA GLN A 265 -15.60 36.86 4.99
C GLN A 265 -14.33 36.18 4.37
N ILE A 266 -13.71 36.85 3.39
CA ILE A 266 -12.46 36.36 2.80
C ILE A 266 -11.34 36.26 3.84
N ALA A 267 -11.17 37.32 4.66
CA ALA A 267 -10.18 37.33 5.73
C ALA A 267 -10.42 36.21 6.75
N LYS A 268 -11.70 35.96 7.11
CA LYS A 268 -12.08 34.87 8.02
C LYS A 268 -11.76 33.50 7.41
N ALA A 269 -12.13 33.27 6.16
CA ALA A 269 -11.85 32.01 5.47
C ALA A 269 -10.34 31.74 5.34
N GLN A 270 -9.54 32.78 5.06
CA GLN A 270 -8.08 32.69 5.03
C GLN A 270 -7.49 32.36 6.41
N ALA A 271 -8.02 32.94 7.47
CA ALA A 271 -7.61 32.63 8.84
C ALA A 271 -7.93 31.16 9.21
N MET A 272 -9.11 30.67 8.82
CA MET A 272 -9.50 29.26 8.99
C MET A 272 -8.54 28.33 8.23
N ALA A 273 -8.22 28.61 6.96
CA ALA A 273 -7.27 27.83 6.18
C ALA A 273 -5.87 27.81 6.84
N LYS A 274 -5.40 28.97 7.33
CA LYS A 274 -4.12 29.05 8.06
C LYS A 274 -4.12 28.21 9.33
N LYS A 275 -5.20 28.26 10.13
CA LYS A 275 -5.39 27.45 11.34
C LYS A 275 -5.33 25.96 11.01
N CYS A 276 -6.06 25.53 9.97
CA CYS A 276 -6.06 24.17 9.49
C CYS A 276 -4.66 23.68 9.08
N LEU A 277 -3.90 24.48 8.34
CA LEU A 277 -2.51 24.16 7.95
C LEU A 277 -1.58 24.05 9.16
N VAL A 278 -1.62 25.04 10.06
CA VAL A 278 -0.77 25.05 11.28
C VAL A 278 -1.04 23.85 12.17
N SER A 279 -2.31 23.44 12.28
CA SER A 279 -2.72 22.25 13.02
C SER A 279 -2.39 20.93 12.29
N LYS A 280 -1.75 20.97 11.12
CA LYS A 280 -1.53 19.81 10.23
C LYS A 280 -2.85 19.08 9.93
N TYR A 281 -3.85 19.85 9.54
CA TYR A 281 -5.21 19.41 9.19
C TYR A 281 -6.01 18.76 10.33
N LYS A 282 -5.64 19.00 11.60
CA LYS A 282 -6.37 18.46 12.76
C LYS A 282 -7.54 19.36 13.21
N ASP A 283 -7.50 20.63 12.85
CA ASP A 283 -8.48 21.65 13.24
C ASP A 283 -8.85 22.49 11.99
N CYS A 284 -9.73 21.94 11.19
CA CYS A 284 -10.18 22.52 9.91
C CYS A 284 -11.69 22.86 9.91
N ASP A 285 -12.34 22.81 11.06
CA ASP A 285 -13.76 23.17 11.22
C ASP A 285 -13.92 24.59 11.75
#